data_01e5900ee0daec1a50fe6e7f380d33c0
#
_entry.id   01e5900ee0daec1a50fe6e7f380d33c0
#
_cell.length_a   1.000
_cell.length_b   1.000
_cell.length_c   1.000
_cell.angle_alpha   90.00
_cell.angle_beta   90.00
_cell.angle_gamma   90.00
#
_symmetry.space_group_name_H-M   'P 1'
#
loop_
_entity.id
_entity.type
_entity.pdbx_description
1 polymer ?
#
loop_
_entity_poly.entity_id
_entity_poly.type
_entity_poly.pdbx_seq_one_letter_code
_entity_poly.pdbx_strand_id
1 'polypeptide(L)'
;MATNANRDTCVVMTLCNRPDYTRQTLNALARCDDVDKFPVALLCEPISPEVIDVATEFTTLPHVKAFVMVGQRRVGCNVNTYSALAYGFDHHDRVIAMEDDTVPGRDFLRFADWGLTKYRADQDVFSVCGYQRTPKDETGFRNAVVRESWFTPWGWATWRDRWESVRDSWPADDRQVSWDTVIDKLTRRGRCEVRPMLARIQNIGAEGGAHVPGAAWHREHHLNPHWVETCPGPRVDEWHEVHASTTKALRAYHPC
;
A
#
# COMPACT_ATOMS: atom_id res chain seq x y z
N MET A 1 -29.36 0.57 -11.18
CA MET A 1 -29.13 1.06 -9.81
C MET A 1 -27.63 1.04 -9.62
N ALA A 2 -26.98 2.20 -9.56
CA ALA A 2 -25.56 2.28 -9.26
C ALA A 2 -25.36 1.81 -7.82
N THR A 3 -24.76 0.65 -7.61
CA THR A 3 -24.39 0.16 -6.31
C THR A 3 -23.38 1.14 -5.70
N ASN A 4 -23.64 1.59 -4.48
CA ASN A 4 -22.78 2.44 -3.66
C ASN A 4 -21.45 1.72 -3.33
N ALA A 5 -20.64 1.39 -4.34
CA ALA A 5 -19.43 0.57 -4.21
C ALA A 5 -18.34 1.21 -3.31
N ASN A 6 -18.41 2.53 -3.08
CA ASN A 6 -17.35 3.28 -2.40
C ASN A 6 -17.52 3.48 -0.89
N ARG A 7 -18.62 3.03 -0.28
CA ARG A 7 -18.76 3.08 1.19
C ARG A 7 -18.02 1.98 1.94
N ASP A 8 -17.57 0.95 1.23
CA ASP A 8 -17.01 -0.25 1.83
C ASP A 8 -15.48 -0.26 1.93
N THR A 9 -14.79 0.76 1.40
CA THR A 9 -13.32 0.83 1.37
C THR A 9 -12.80 2.07 2.11
N CYS A 10 -11.83 1.89 3.00
CA CYS A 10 -11.09 3.00 3.61
C CYS A 10 -9.58 2.86 3.38
N VAL A 11 -8.87 3.96 3.55
CA VAL A 11 -7.41 3.98 3.67
C VAL A 11 -7.07 4.01 5.15
N VAL A 12 -6.16 3.15 5.59
CA VAL A 12 -5.53 3.24 6.91
C VAL A 12 -4.04 3.50 6.71
N MET A 13 -3.46 4.38 7.51
CA MET A 13 -2.05 4.74 7.39
C MET A 13 -1.40 4.80 8.76
N THR A 14 -0.26 4.14 8.91
CA THR A 14 0.55 4.17 10.13
C THR A 14 1.65 5.21 10.03
N LEU A 15 1.74 6.06 11.06
CA LEU A 15 2.68 7.18 11.14
C LEU A 15 3.51 7.06 12.43
N CYS A 16 4.80 7.37 12.35
CA CYS A 16 5.68 7.21 13.51
C CYS A 16 6.49 8.47 13.81
N ASN A 17 7.68 8.64 13.23
CA ASN A 17 8.63 9.68 13.61
C ASN A 17 9.41 10.29 12.43
N ARG A 18 8.85 10.24 11.22
CA ARG A 18 9.50 10.72 9.99
C ARG A 18 8.64 11.81 9.33
N PRO A 19 8.61 13.04 9.84
CA PRO A 19 7.71 14.10 9.39
C PRO A 19 7.87 14.44 7.91
N ASP A 20 9.08 14.41 7.36
CA ASP A 20 9.33 14.72 5.95
C ASP A 20 8.76 13.64 5.02
N TYR A 21 8.93 12.35 5.35
CA TYR A 21 8.30 11.26 4.60
C TYR A 21 6.77 11.29 4.74
N THR A 22 6.28 11.48 5.96
CA THR A 22 4.84 11.66 6.23
C THR A 22 4.25 12.77 5.36
N ARG A 23 4.88 13.95 5.31
CA ARG A 23 4.43 15.09 4.50
C ARG A 23 4.43 14.77 3.01
N GLN A 24 5.49 14.15 2.51
CA GLN A 24 5.58 13.74 1.10
C GLN A 24 4.47 12.76 0.73
N THR A 25 4.26 11.74 1.56
CA THR A 25 3.27 10.70 1.31
C THR A 25 1.83 11.24 1.41
N LEU A 26 1.51 12.04 2.42
CA LEU A 26 0.19 12.65 2.57
C LEU A 26 -0.10 13.67 1.46
N ASN A 27 0.88 14.47 1.05
CA ASN A 27 0.73 15.37 -0.09
C ASN A 27 0.47 14.61 -1.41
N ALA A 28 1.09 13.45 -1.59
CA ALA A 28 0.82 12.61 -2.75
C ALA A 28 -0.57 11.97 -2.67
N LEU A 29 -0.97 11.48 -1.50
CA LEU A 29 -2.31 10.92 -1.27
C LEU A 29 -3.41 11.95 -1.53
N ALA A 30 -3.23 13.21 -1.08
CA ALA A 30 -4.16 14.30 -1.37
C ALA A 30 -4.34 14.59 -2.87
N ARG A 31 -3.34 14.25 -3.69
CA ARG A 31 -3.41 14.41 -5.16
C ARG A 31 -3.91 13.17 -5.89
N CYS A 32 -4.18 12.07 -5.19
CA CYS A 32 -4.75 10.89 -5.82
C CYS A 32 -6.13 11.20 -6.40
N ASP A 33 -6.38 10.68 -7.59
CA ASP A 33 -7.70 10.74 -8.20
C ASP A 33 -8.71 10.05 -7.28
N ASP A 34 -9.88 10.65 -7.12
CA ASP A 34 -10.99 10.13 -6.31
C ASP A 34 -10.69 10.01 -4.80
N VAL A 35 -9.67 10.69 -4.24
CA VAL A 35 -9.34 10.63 -2.81
C VAL A 35 -10.53 10.98 -1.90
N ASP A 36 -11.41 11.86 -2.36
CA ASP A 36 -12.65 12.27 -1.67
C ASP A 36 -13.65 11.12 -1.45
N LYS A 37 -13.49 10.01 -2.16
CA LYS A 37 -14.33 8.83 -2.04
C LYS A 37 -13.89 7.87 -0.93
N PHE A 38 -12.66 7.99 -0.45
CA PHE A 38 -12.07 7.09 0.53
C PHE A 38 -11.88 7.79 1.88
N PRO A 39 -12.58 7.37 2.95
CA PRO A 39 -12.21 7.78 4.31
C PRO A 39 -10.77 7.38 4.63
N VAL A 40 -10.00 8.28 5.26
CA VAL A 40 -8.59 8.07 5.61
C VAL A 40 -8.43 8.12 7.12
N ALA A 41 -7.96 7.03 7.72
CA ALA A 41 -7.61 6.96 9.13
C ALA A 41 -6.08 7.02 9.30
N LEU A 42 -5.58 8.03 9.99
CA LEU A 42 -4.16 8.23 10.26
C LEU A 42 -3.86 7.83 11.70
N LEU A 43 -3.11 6.73 11.90
CA LEU A 43 -2.74 6.21 13.21
C LEU A 43 -1.31 6.64 13.56
N CYS A 44 -1.20 7.59 14.46
CA CYS A 44 0.07 8.19 14.88
C CYS A 44 0.59 7.55 16.17
N GLU A 45 1.86 7.11 16.15
CA GLU A 45 2.60 6.90 17.39
C GLU A 45 2.80 8.23 18.13
N PRO A 46 2.66 8.31 19.46
CA PRO A 46 2.69 9.58 20.20
C PRO A 46 4.11 10.09 20.49
N ILE A 47 5.04 9.89 19.59
CA ILE A 47 6.47 10.17 19.82
C ILE A 47 7.06 11.30 18.96
N SER A 48 6.29 11.83 18.02
CA SER A 48 6.70 12.96 17.19
C SER A 48 5.52 13.95 17.06
N PRO A 49 5.57 15.08 17.77
CA PRO A 49 4.62 16.16 17.58
C PRO A 49 4.54 16.64 16.13
N GLU A 50 5.68 16.74 15.43
CA GLU A 50 5.76 17.19 14.05
C GLU A 50 5.00 16.26 13.09
N VAL A 51 5.02 14.94 13.33
CA VAL A 51 4.22 13.99 12.54
C VAL A 51 2.72 14.18 12.81
N ILE A 52 2.35 14.40 14.08
CA ILE A 52 0.95 14.66 14.46
C ILE A 52 0.45 15.96 13.82
N ASP A 53 1.28 17.00 13.79
CA ASP A 53 0.95 18.28 13.15
C ASP A 53 0.74 18.09 11.65
N VAL A 54 1.65 17.41 10.96
CA VAL A 54 1.52 17.09 9.52
C VAL A 54 0.24 16.29 9.23
N ALA A 55 -0.05 15.28 10.07
CA ALA A 55 -1.27 14.49 9.94
C ALA A 55 -2.54 15.33 10.16
N THR A 56 -2.49 16.25 11.13
CA THR A 56 -3.60 17.16 11.44
C THR A 56 -3.83 18.15 10.29
N GLU A 57 -2.77 18.74 9.73
CA GLU A 57 -2.84 19.61 8.55
C GLU A 57 -3.56 18.90 7.37
N PHE A 58 -3.24 17.64 7.12
CA PHE A 58 -3.87 16.86 6.07
C PHE A 58 -5.38 16.74 6.25
N THR A 59 -5.89 16.64 7.49
CA THR A 59 -7.34 16.55 7.75
C THR A 59 -8.09 17.85 7.45
N THR A 60 -7.40 18.98 7.32
CA THR A 60 -8.01 20.28 7.00
C THR A 60 -8.25 20.50 5.51
N LEU A 61 -7.74 19.63 4.65
CA LEU A 61 -7.92 19.73 3.21
C LEU A 61 -9.39 19.49 2.81
N PRO A 62 -10.06 20.41 2.09
CA PRO A 62 -11.51 20.35 1.89
C PRO A 62 -11.99 19.17 1.04
N HIS A 63 -11.11 18.56 0.26
CA HIS A 63 -11.39 17.41 -0.60
C HIS A 63 -10.95 16.07 0.01
N VAL A 64 -10.50 16.07 1.26
CA VAL A 64 -10.06 14.86 1.95
C VAL A 64 -10.99 14.57 3.12
N LYS A 65 -11.38 13.33 3.28
CA LYS A 65 -12.17 12.84 4.43
C LYS A 65 -11.24 12.08 5.36
N ALA A 66 -10.52 12.78 6.23
CA ALA A 66 -9.53 12.15 7.09
C ALA A 66 -9.72 12.52 8.56
N PHE A 67 -9.18 11.68 9.43
CA PHE A 67 -9.07 11.94 10.86
C PHE A 67 -7.79 11.31 11.41
N VAL A 68 -7.32 11.85 12.55
CA VAL A 68 -6.10 11.42 13.22
C VAL A 68 -6.47 10.70 14.51
N MET A 69 -5.85 9.55 14.73
CA MET A 69 -5.85 8.83 16.00
C MET A 69 -4.42 8.80 16.55
N VAL A 70 -4.22 9.38 17.72
CA VAL A 70 -2.92 9.37 18.40
C VAL A 70 -2.94 8.33 19.51
N GLY A 71 -1.98 7.41 19.50
CA GLY A 71 -1.84 6.39 20.54
C GLY A 71 -1.56 7.01 21.91
N GLN A 72 -1.93 6.34 22.98
CA GLN A 72 -1.61 6.79 24.36
C GLN A 72 -0.14 6.54 24.71
N ARG A 73 0.49 5.57 24.06
CA ARG A 73 1.91 5.20 24.22
C ARG A 73 2.44 4.63 22.93
N ARG A 74 3.76 4.64 22.77
CA ARG A 74 4.43 3.93 21.69
C ARG A 74 4.16 2.42 21.81
N VAL A 75 3.70 1.81 20.71
CA VAL A 75 3.39 0.37 20.66
C VAL A 75 4.25 -0.39 19.66
N GLY A 76 4.91 0.30 18.73
CA GLY A 76 5.75 -0.26 17.69
C GLY A 76 5.00 -0.63 16.41
N CYS A 77 5.77 -0.96 15.37
CA CYS A 77 5.25 -1.15 14.02
C CYS A 77 4.21 -2.26 13.93
N ASN A 78 4.50 -3.44 14.51
CA ASN A 78 3.58 -4.59 14.46
C ASN A 78 2.22 -4.27 15.08
N VAL A 79 2.22 -3.68 16.27
CA VAL A 79 0.97 -3.37 16.99
C VAL A 79 0.24 -2.19 16.38
N ASN A 80 0.97 -1.15 15.92
CA ASN A 80 0.37 0.00 15.28
C ASN A 80 -0.32 -0.38 13.96
N THR A 81 0.34 -1.21 13.14
CA THR A 81 -0.24 -1.70 11.88
C THR A 81 -1.43 -2.62 12.13
N TYR A 82 -1.36 -3.52 13.13
CA TYR A 82 -2.51 -4.31 13.55
C TYR A 82 -3.70 -3.43 13.92
N SER A 83 -3.45 -2.41 14.74
CA SER A 83 -4.50 -1.49 15.21
C SER A 83 -5.14 -0.71 14.05
N ALA A 84 -4.34 -0.31 13.06
CA ALA A 84 -4.83 0.36 11.87
C ALA A 84 -5.74 -0.53 11.04
N LEU A 85 -5.32 -1.77 10.79
CA LEU A 85 -6.12 -2.75 10.05
C LEU A 85 -7.39 -3.14 10.81
N ALA A 86 -7.28 -3.40 12.12
CA ALA A 86 -8.41 -3.73 12.97
C ALA A 86 -9.45 -2.59 12.95
N TYR A 87 -9.01 -1.34 13.14
CA TYR A 87 -9.90 -0.18 13.02
C TYR A 87 -10.58 -0.13 11.64
N GLY A 88 -9.80 -0.29 10.56
CA GLY A 88 -10.34 -0.28 9.20
C GLY A 88 -11.40 -1.35 9.00
N PHE A 89 -11.13 -2.58 9.42
CA PHE A 89 -12.06 -3.70 9.29
C PHE A 89 -13.21 -3.71 10.28
N ASP A 90 -13.15 -2.98 11.39
CA ASP A 90 -14.30 -2.79 12.27
C ASP A 90 -15.38 -1.91 11.61
N HIS A 91 -15.00 -1.06 10.66
CA HIS A 91 -15.88 -0.08 10.03
C HIS A 91 -16.13 -0.33 8.53
N HIS A 92 -15.25 -1.09 7.84
CA HIS A 92 -15.28 -1.28 6.39
C HIS A 92 -14.99 -2.74 6.02
N ASP A 93 -15.45 -3.18 4.86
CA ASP A 93 -15.21 -4.54 4.35
C ASP A 93 -13.91 -4.67 3.55
N ARG A 94 -13.35 -3.53 3.12
CA ARG A 94 -12.13 -3.43 2.32
C ARG A 94 -11.22 -2.35 2.91
N VAL A 95 -9.93 -2.63 2.97
CA VAL A 95 -8.93 -1.70 3.52
C VAL A 95 -7.76 -1.58 2.54
N ILE A 96 -7.33 -0.34 2.32
CA ILE A 96 -6.07 0.03 1.68
C ILE A 96 -5.12 0.45 2.78
N ALA A 97 -4.01 -0.26 2.96
CA ALA A 97 -3.03 0.00 4.01
C ALA A 97 -1.77 0.67 3.45
N MET A 98 -1.33 1.74 4.09
CA MET A 98 -0.16 2.52 3.72
C MET A 98 0.74 2.79 4.93
N GLU A 99 1.99 3.12 4.65
CA GLU A 99 3.00 3.57 5.63
C GLU A 99 3.45 5.01 5.30
N ASP A 100 4.11 5.68 6.25
CA ASP A 100 4.53 7.08 6.13
C ASP A 100 5.57 7.35 5.01
N ASP A 101 6.15 6.30 4.42
CA ASP A 101 7.12 6.35 3.33
C ASP A 101 6.66 5.67 2.02
N THR A 102 5.37 5.38 1.89
CA THR A 102 4.80 4.76 0.69
C THR A 102 4.04 5.79 -0.14
N VAL A 103 4.76 6.50 -1.01
CA VAL A 103 4.24 7.59 -1.84
C VAL A 103 3.36 7.05 -2.96
N PRO A 104 2.06 7.37 -3.00
CA PRO A 104 1.17 6.92 -4.06
C PRO A 104 1.27 7.78 -5.33
N GLY A 105 1.16 7.14 -6.48
CA GLY A 105 0.88 7.80 -7.75
C GLY A 105 -0.60 8.17 -7.88
N ARG A 106 -0.93 9.06 -8.80
CA ARG A 106 -2.27 9.65 -8.94
C ARG A 106 -3.40 8.64 -9.10
N ASP A 107 -3.16 7.52 -9.77
CA ASP A 107 -4.17 6.48 -10.03
C ASP A 107 -4.18 5.35 -9.01
N PHE A 108 -3.38 5.43 -7.93
CA PHE A 108 -3.21 4.34 -6.97
C PHE A 108 -4.52 3.93 -6.29
N LEU A 109 -5.33 4.87 -5.80
CA LEU A 109 -6.58 4.54 -5.13
C LEU A 109 -7.59 3.87 -6.08
N ARG A 110 -7.66 4.33 -7.33
CA ARG A 110 -8.48 3.69 -8.38
C ARG A 110 -7.99 2.29 -8.73
N PHE A 111 -6.67 2.11 -8.82
CA PHE A 111 -6.07 0.80 -9.04
C PHE A 111 -6.41 -0.17 -7.92
N ALA A 112 -6.25 0.25 -6.67
CA ALA A 112 -6.58 -0.58 -5.50
C ALA A 112 -8.07 -0.95 -5.48
N ASP A 113 -8.98 0.00 -5.70
CA ASP A 113 -10.42 -0.25 -5.72
C ASP A 113 -10.84 -1.15 -6.89
N TRP A 114 -10.26 -0.96 -8.09
CA TRP A 114 -10.44 -1.86 -9.21
C TRP A 114 -10.04 -3.29 -8.85
N GLY A 115 -8.84 -3.48 -8.27
CA GLY A 115 -8.34 -4.79 -7.89
C GLY A 115 -9.19 -5.45 -6.81
N LEU A 116 -9.58 -4.69 -5.77
CA LEU A 116 -10.50 -5.15 -4.73
C LEU A 116 -11.87 -5.57 -5.28
N THR A 117 -12.34 -4.92 -6.34
CA THR A 117 -13.60 -5.28 -7.00
C THR A 117 -13.42 -6.50 -7.90
N LYS A 118 -12.38 -6.51 -8.72
CA LYS A 118 -12.10 -7.54 -9.72
C LYS A 118 -11.88 -8.92 -9.09
N TYR A 119 -11.10 -8.95 -8.02
CA TYR A 119 -10.64 -10.21 -7.40
C TYR A 119 -11.43 -10.60 -6.13
N ARG A 120 -12.56 -9.93 -5.84
CA ARG A 120 -13.35 -10.21 -4.62
C ARG A 120 -13.74 -11.69 -4.47
N ALA A 121 -14.15 -12.32 -5.55
CA ALA A 121 -14.58 -13.72 -5.55
C ALA A 121 -13.42 -14.73 -5.60
N ASP A 122 -12.23 -14.28 -5.98
CA ASP A 122 -11.04 -15.14 -6.12
C ASP A 122 -10.32 -15.28 -4.79
N GLN A 123 -10.53 -16.42 -4.09
CA GLN A 123 -9.97 -16.68 -2.76
C GLN A 123 -8.47 -16.94 -2.77
N ASP A 124 -7.88 -17.22 -3.93
CA ASP A 124 -6.43 -17.38 -4.08
C ASP A 124 -5.71 -16.01 -4.08
N VAL A 125 -6.44 -14.92 -4.36
CA VAL A 125 -5.89 -13.57 -4.23
C VAL A 125 -6.05 -13.09 -2.79
N PHE A 126 -4.91 -12.94 -2.10
CA PHE A 126 -4.85 -12.42 -0.74
C PHE A 126 -4.91 -10.89 -0.72
N SER A 127 -4.19 -10.24 -1.61
CA SER A 127 -4.05 -8.78 -1.62
C SER A 127 -3.83 -8.21 -3.02
N VAL A 128 -4.05 -6.92 -3.15
CA VAL A 128 -3.69 -6.08 -4.30
C VAL A 128 -2.68 -5.07 -3.81
N CYS A 129 -1.49 -4.99 -4.41
CA CYS A 129 -0.43 -4.09 -3.99
C CYS A 129 -0.06 -3.11 -5.11
N GLY A 130 0.10 -1.83 -4.79
CA GLY A 130 0.50 -0.81 -5.76
C GLY A 130 1.99 -0.81 -6.11
N TYR A 131 2.82 -1.48 -5.32
CA TYR A 131 4.26 -1.52 -5.51
C TYR A 131 4.68 -2.61 -6.52
N GLN A 132 5.69 -2.30 -7.35
CA GLN A 132 6.36 -3.26 -8.22
C GLN A 132 7.87 -3.15 -8.03
N ARG A 133 8.49 -4.24 -7.63
CA ARG A 133 9.94 -4.27 -7.36
C ARG A 133 10.77 -4.20 -8.64
N THR A 134 10.35 -4.88 -9.68
CA THR A 134 11.12 -4.97 -10.93
C THR A 134 10.56 -4.00 -11.95
N PRO A 135 11.28 -2.93 -12.31
CA PRO A 135 10.87 -2.01 -13.37
C PRO A 135 10.69 -2.78 -14.68
N LYS A 136 9.69 -2.41 -15.46
CA LYS A 136 9.44 -2.93 -16.79
C LYS A 136 9.38 -1.77 -17.77
N ASP A 137 9.75 -2.02 -19.00
CA ASP A 137 9.48 -1.07 -20.08
C ASP A 137 7.97 -0.92 -20.22
N GLU A 138 7.50 0.29 -20.06
CA GLU A 138 6.15 0.57 -19.59
C GLU A 138 5.16 0.90 -20.67
N THR A 139 5.63 1.21 -21.85
CA THR A 139 4.78 1.72 -22.93
C THR A 139 3.68 0.73 -23.36
N GLY A 140 3.91 -0.58 -23.16
CA GLY A 140 2.91 -1.62 -23.42
C GLY A 140 2.23 -2.21 -22.17
N PHE A 141 2.66 -1.82 -20.96
CA PHE A 141 2.24 -2.51 -19.71
C PHE A 141 1.61 -1.60 -18.65
N ARG A 142 1.31 -0.35 -18.99
CA ARG A 142 0.77 0.64 -18.05
C ARG A 142 -0.48 0.16 -17.31
N ASN A 143 -1.33 -0.58 -17.96
CA ASN A 143 -2.59 -1.11 -17.40
C ASN A 143 -2.57 -2.63 -17.23
N ALA A 144 -1.40 -3.26 -17.21
CA ALA A 144 -1.27 -4.68 -16.96
C ALA A 144 -0.97 -4.99 -15.49
N VAL A 145 -1.45 -6.13 -15.02
CA VAL A 145 -1.17 -6.69 -13.69
C VAL A 145 -0.68 -8.12 -13.79
N VAL A 146 0.03 -8.55 -12.75
CA VAL A 146 0.54 -9.91 -12.60
C VAL A 146 0.20 -10.46 -11.23
N ARG A 147 0.14 -11.79 -11.11
CA ARG A 147 0.07 -12.49 -9.82
C ARG A 147 1.47 -12.88 -9.37
N GLU A 148 1.78 -12.55 -8.13
CA GLU A 148 3.04 -12.90 -7.49
C GLU A 148 2.77 -13.71 -6.22
N SER A 149 3.63 -14.69 -5.93
CA SER A 149 3.43 -15.61 -4.80
C SER A 149 3.91 -15.06 -3.46
N TRP A 150 4.41 -13.84 -3.43
CA TRP A 150 4.88 -13.18 -2.20
C TRP A 150 4.09 -11.92 -1.91
N PHE A 151 4.07 -11.53 -0.65
CA PHE A 151 3.42 -10.33 -0.14
C PHE A 151 4.41 -9.15 -0.06
N THR A 152 3.91 -7.95 -0.29
CA THR A 152 4.65 -6.70 -0.06
C THR A 152 3.79 -5.69 0.71
N PRO A 153 4.31 -5.10 1.82
CA PRO A 153 3.53 -4.24 2.70
C PRO A 153 3.30 -2.81 2.18
N TRP A 154 3.83 -2.46 1.01
CA TRP A 154 3.92 -1.08 0.53
C TRP A 154 2.74 -0.69 -0.35
N GLY A 155 1.73 -0.05 0.27
CA GLY A 155 0.51 0.35 -0.43
C GLY A 155 -0.26 -0.86 -0.94
N TRP A 156 -0.78 -1.66 -0.03
CA TRP A 156 -1.53 -2.87 -0.33
C TRP A 156 -2.99 -2.77 0.13
N ALA A 157 -3.84 -3.57 -0.46
CA ALA A 157 -5.26 -3.59 -0.16
C ALA A 157 -5.77 -5.02 -0.04
N THR A 158 -6.73 -5.25 0.85
CA THR A 158 -7.32 -6.57 1.08
C THR A 158 -8.75 -6.47 1.62
N TRP A 159 -9.37 -7.61 1.86
CA TRP A 159 -10.75 -7.76 2.31
C TRP A 159 -10.81 -8.30 3.75
N ARG A 160 -11.92 -8.07 4.43
CA ARG A 160 -12.20 -8.54 5.79
C ARG A 160 -11.93 -10.04 5.97
N ASP A 161 -12.44 -10.88 5.12
CA ASP A 161 -12.30 -12.34 5.23
C ASP A 161 -10.85 -12.81 5.05
N ARG A 162 -10.05 -12.12 4.22
CA ARG A 162 -8.60 -12.39 4.10
C ARG A 162 -7.87 -11.94 5.36
N TRP A 163 -8.19 -10.77 5.88
CA TRP A 163 -7.66 -10.28 7.16
C TRP A 163 -7.98 -11.25 8.32
N GLU A 164 -9.22 -11.66 8.46
CA GLU A 164 -9.66 -12.60 9.50
C GLU A 164 -8.91 -13.94 9.42
N SER A 165 -8.49 -14.38 8.24
CA SER A 165 -7.72 -15.61 8.05
C SER A 165 -6.27 -15.54 8.54
N VAL A 166 -5.73 -14.35 8.83
CA VAL A 166 -4.32 -14.15 9.20
C VAL A 166 -4.13 -13.40 10.52
N ARG A 167 -5.11 -12.64 10.99
CA ARG A 167 -4.98 -11.75 12.15
C ARG A 167 -4.52 -12.44 13.44
N ASP A 168 -4.94 -13.68 13.65
CA ASP A 168 -4.57 -14.45 14.85
C ASP A 168 -3.10 -14.92 14.82
N SER A 169 -2.44 -14.85 13.65
CA SER A 169 -1.01 -15.12 13.47
C SER A 169 -0.15 -13.85 13.55
N TRP A 170 -0.76 -12.68 13.78
CA TRP A 170 -0.05 -11.40 13.82
C TRP A 170 0.91 -11.35 15.01
N PRO A 171 2.16 -10.88 14.82
CA PRO A 171 3.13 -10.86 15.92
C PRO A 171 2.75 -9.81 16.98
N ALA A 172 2.87 -10.19 18.23
CA ALA A 172 2.44 -9.39 19.38
C ALA A 172 3.33 -8.16 19.64
N ASP A 173 4.59 -8.18 19.19
CA ASP A 173 5.53 -7.07 19.32
C ASP A 173 6.65 -7.13 18.27
N ASP A 174 7.44 -6.04 18.17
CA ASP A 174 8.50 -5.88 17.16
C ASP A 174 9.80 -6.65 17.47
N ARG A 175 9.90 -7.31 18.63
CA ARG A 175 11.14 -7.98 19.07
C ARG A 175 11.33 -9.36 18.45
N GLN A 176 10.28 -9.96 17.93
CA GLN A 176 10.31 -11.33 17.39
C GLN A 176 10.51 -11.32 15.87
N VAL A 177 9.48 -10.94 15.15
CA VAL A 177 9.43 -10.96 13.70
C VAL A 177 8.57 -9.81 13.20
N SER A 178 8.92 -9.23 12.07
CA SER A 178 8.07 -8.22 11.44
C SER A 178 6.79 -8.85 10.90
N TRP A 179 5.68 -8.13 11.05
CA TRP A 179 4.34 -8.57 10.64
C TRP A 179 4.28 -8.94 9.15
N ASP A 180 4.94 -8.19 8.28
CA ASP A 180 4.99 -8.42 6.83
C ASP A 180 5.65 -9.76 6.49
N THR A 181 6.69 -10.15 7.25
CA THR A 181 7.33 -11.47 7.11
C THR A 181 6.36 -12.60 7.47
N VAL A 182 5.51 -12.42 8.48
CA VAL A 182 4.49 -13.42 8.84
C VAL A 182 3.45 -13.53 7.74
N ILE A 183 2.93 -12.39 7.28
CA ILE A 183 1.91 -12.36 6.22
C ILE A 183 2.46 -12.93 4.90
N ASP A 184 3.71 -12.61 4.53
CA ASP A 184 4.36 -13.18 3.35
C ASP A 184 4.41 -14.72 3.41
N LYS A 185 4.80 -15.28 4.56
CA LYS A 185 4.83 -16.74 4.75
C LYS A 185 3.44 -17.38 4.63
N LEU A 186 2.39 -16.70 5.10
CA LEU A 186 1.02 -17.20 5.00
C LEU A 186 0.48 -17.09 3.57
N THR A 187 0.78 -16.00 2.86
CA THR A 187 0.41 -15.79 1.46
C THR A 187 1.03 -16.85 0.55
N ARG A 188 2.31 -17.17 0.74
CA ARG A 188 3.01 -18.21 -0.05
C ARG A 188 2.44 -19.63 0.09
N ARG A 189 1.50 -19.84 1.00
CA ARG A 189 0.82 -21.13 1.19
C ARG A 189 -0.39 -21.30 0.25
N GLY A 190 -0.23 -21.02 -1.03
CA GLY A 190 -1.25 -21.22 -2.06
C GLY A 190 -2.05 -19.97 -2.41
N ARG A 191 -1.69 -18.81 -1.87
CA ARG A 191 -2.28 -17.51 -2.26
C ARG A 191 -1.29 -16.67 -3.06
N CYS A 192 -1.77 -15.60 -3.64
CA CYS A 192 -0.97 -14.64 -4.39
C CYS A 192 -1.37 -13.19 -4.05
N GLU A 193 -0.51 -12.29 -4.47
CA GLU A 193 -0.75 -10.85 -4.50
C GLU A 193 -0.83 -10.39 -5.95
N VAL A 194 -1.80 -9.55 -6.28
CA VAL A 194 -1.91 -8.91 -7.59
C VAL A 194 -1.14 -7.60 -7.57
N ARG A 195 -0.25 -7.40 -8.55
CA ARG A 195 0.60 -6.22 -8.68
C ARG A 195 0.52 -5.60 -10.06
N PRO A 196 0.67 -4.29 -10.17
CA PRO A 196 0.76 -3.63 -11.46
C PRO A 196 2.12 -3.92 -12.11
N MET A 197 2.18 -3.96 -13.43
CA MET A 197 3.46 -4.01 -14.16
C MET A 197 4.21 -2.69 -14.04
N LEU A 198 3.52 -1.56 -14.08
CA LEU A 198 4.06 -0.24 -13.77
C LEU A 198 3.66 0.15 -12.34
N ALA A 199 4.61 0.41 -11.46
CA ALA A 199 4.37 0.70 -10.06
C ALA A 199 3.44 1.92 -9.87
N ARG A 200 2.53 1.84 -8.88
CA ARG A 200 1.64 2.92 -8.41
C ARG A 200 2.03 3.42 -7.02
N ILE A 201 3.02 2.80 -6.42
CA ILE A 201 3.60 3.20 -5.13
C ILE A 201 5.12 3.27 -5.27
N GLN A 202 5.71 4.27 -4.62
CA GLN A 202 7.14 4.34 -4.33
C GLN A 202 7.36 4.18 -2.83
N ASN A 203 8.28 3.31 -2.43
CA ASN A 203 8.82 3.34 -1.08
C ASN A 203 10.03 4.29 -1.07
N ILE A 204 9.94 5.37 -0.28
CA ILE A 204 10.99 6.39 -0.15
C ILE A 204 11.76 6.28 1.17
N GLY A 205 11.49 5.27 1.98
CA GLY A 205 12.00 5.08 3.34
C GLY A 205 13.48 4.70 3.43
N ALA A 206 14.35 5.50 2.82
CA ALA A 206 15.78 5.26 2.79
C ALA A 206 16.50 5.46 4.15
N GLU A 207 15.91 6.27 5.02
CA GLU A 207 16.51 6.66 6.30
C GLU A 207 15.50 6.47 7.45
N GLY A 208 16.03 6.15 8.64
CA GLY A 208 15.22 5.98 9.85
C GLY A 208 14.31 4.75 9.87
N GLY A 209 14.36 3.89 8.87
CA GLY A 209 13.61 2.63 8.83
C GLY A 209 14.30 1.52 9.63
N ALA A 210 13.51 0.66 10.27
CA ALA A 210 14.03 -0.44 11.09
C ALA A 210 14.72 -1.55 10.27
N HIS A 211 14.42 -1.65 8.97
CA HIS A 211 14.79 -2.78 8.13
C HIS A 211 15.61 -2.41 6.89
N VAL A 212 16.09 -1.16 6.81
CA VAL A 212 16.89 -0.68 5.67
C VAL A 212 18.35 -0.55 6.08
N PRO A 213 19.28 -1.28 5.44
CA PRO A 213 20.72 -1.23 5.78
C PRO A 213 21.36 0.14 5.53
N GLY A 214 20.77 0.96 4.67
CA GLY A 214 21.23 2.31 4.36
C GLY A 214 20.64 2.87 3.07
N ALA A 215 20.78 4.19 2.90
CA ALA A 215 20.16 4.91 1.78
C ALA A 215 20.63 4.46 0.38
N ALA A 216 21.91 4.06 0.25
CA ALA A 216 22.44 3.55 -1.02
C ALA A 216 21.76 2.23 -1.40
N TRP A 217 21.68 1.30 -0.45
CA TRP A 217 21.01 0.01 -0.63
C TRP A 217 19.52 0.19 -0.98
N HIS A 218 18.85 1.11 -0.28
CA HIS A 218 17.44 1.40 -0.54
C HIS A 218 17.21 1.91 -1.98
N ARG A 219 18.05 2.85 -2.44
CA ARG A 219 17.95 3.37 -3.82
C ARG A 219 18.12 2.28 -4.87
N GLU A 220 19.00 1.33 -4.63
CA GLU A 220 19.28 0.23 -5.55
C GLU A 220 18.16 -0.83 -5.56
N HIS A 221 17.54 -1.10 -4.40
CA HIS A 221 16.67 -2.27 -4.22
C HIS A 221 15.19 -1.93 -4.08
N HIS A 222 14.85 -0.73 -3.62
CA HIS A 222 13.46 -0.36 -3.31
C HIS A 222 12.94 0.82 -4.14
N LEU A 223 13.80 1.76 -4.51
CA LEU A 223 13.37 2.87 -5.33
C LEU A 223 13.20 2.41 -6.79
N ASN A 224 11.99 2.55 -7.31
CA ASN A 224 11.71 2.22 -8.70
C ASN A 224 11.74 3.51 -9.55
N PRO A 225 12.76 3.72 -10.43
CA PRO A 225 12.81 4.90 -11.27
C PRO A 225 11.67 4.95 -12.30
N HIS A 226 11.05 3.81 -12.61
CA HIS A 226 9.97 3.65 -13.57
C HIS A 226 8.66 3.36 -12.83
N TRP A 227 7.89 4.40 -12.57
CA TRP A 227 6.57 4.29 -11.96
C TRP A 227 5.60 5.28 -12.63
N VAL A 228 4.32 5.23 -12.26
CA VAL A 228 3.26 5.95 -12.99
C VAL A 228 3.52 7.45 -13.15
N GLU A 229 4.16 8.10 -12.19
CA GLU A 229 4.44 9.56 -12.26
C GLU A 229 5.65 9.92 -13.15
N THR A 230 6.60 9.00 -13.33
CA THR A 230 7.75 9.20 -14.23
C THR A 230 7.48 8.72 -15.65
N CYS A 231 6.41 7.95 -15.85
CA CYS A 231 5.99 7.40 -17.14
C CYS A 231 4.66 8.02 -17.56
N PRO A 232 4.65 9.23 -18.14
CA PRO A 232 3.40 9.89 -18.53
C PRO A 232 2.63 9.08 -19.58
N GLY A 233 1.31 9.11 -19.46
CA GLY A 233 0.44 8.37 -20.37
C GLY A 233 -1.03 8.65 -20.12
N PRO A 234 -1.93 8.06 -20.91
CA PRO A 234 -3.36 8.26 -20.75
C PRO A 234 -3.85 7.77 -19.38
N ARG A 235 -4.97 8.33 -18.94
CA ARG A 235 -5.70 7.83 -17.78
C ARG A 235 -6.05 6.35 -17.99
N VAL A 236 -5.84 5.55 -16.93
CA VAL A 236 -6.22 4.14 -16.89
C VAL A 236 -7.36 3.98 -15.88
N ASP A 237 -8.45 3.38 -16.30
CA ASP A 237 -9.61 3.08 -15.45
C ASP A 237 -9.84 1.57 -15.30
N GLU A 238 -9.21 0.75 -16.16
CA GLU A 238 -9.26 -0.70 -16.09
C GLU A 238 -7.89 -1.32 -16.33
N TRP A 239 -7.61 -2.39 -15.61
CA TRP A 239 -6.38 -3.18 -15.74
C TRP A 239 -6.71 -4.60 -16.19
N HIS A 240 -5.75 -5.25 -16.81
CA HIS A 240 -5.88 -6.62 -17.29
C HIS A 240 -4.71 -7.48 -16.80
N GLU A 241 -5.02 -8.73 -16.49
CA GLU A 241 -4.00 -9.69 -16.05
C GLU A 241 -3.18 -10.21 -17.23
N VAL A 242 -1.87 -10.26 -17.06
CA VAL A 242 -0.94 -10.88 -18.00
C VAL A 242 -0.29 -12.11 -17.38
N HIS A 243 -0.03 -13.14 -18.19
CA HIS A 243 0.54 -14.39 -17.69
C HIS A 243 2.00 -14.23 -17.24
N ALA A 244 2.40 -14.98 -16.20
CA ALA A 244 3.76 -15.01 -15.68
C ALA A 244 4.81 -15.44 -16.75
N SER A 245 4.42 -16.20 -17.76
CA SER A 245 5.29 -16.54 -18.91
C SER A 245 5.65 -15.30 -19.75
N THR A 246 4.73 -14.34 -19.88
CA THR A 246 4.98 -13.07 -20.53
C THR A 246 5.99 -12.23 -19.74
N THR A 247 5.85 -12.23 -18.40
CA THR A 247 6.80 -11.53 -17.50
C THR A 247 8.18 -12.17 -17.51
N LYS A 248 8.27 -13.50 -17.63
CA LYS A 248 9.56 -14.23 -17.69
C LYS A 248 10.31 -13.96 -19.00
N ALA A 249 9.60 -13.88 -20.13
CA ALA A 249 10.17 -13.49 -21.41
C ALA A 249 10.68 -12.03 -21.37
N LEU A 250 9.95 -11.13 -20.71
CA LEU A 250 10.33 -9.72 -20.54
C LEU A 250 11.55 -9.56 -19.60
N ARG A 251 11.68 -10.38 -18.56
CA ARG A 251 12.86 -10.41 -17.68
C ARG A 251 14.13 -10.85 -18.42
N ALA A 252 14.01 -11.63 -19.49
CA ALA A 252 15.14 -12.06 -20.32
C ALA A 252 15.59 -10.97 -21.31
N TYR A 253 14.73 -9.99 -21.61
CA TYR A 253 15.04 -8.88 -22.55
C TYR A 253 15.72 -7.67 -21.88
N HIS A 254 15.60 -7.52 -20.56
CA HIS A 254 16.26 -6.48 -19.77
C HIS A 254 17.02 -7.12 -18.61
N PRO A 255 18.22 -7.66 -18.85
CA PRO A 255 19.10 -8.03 -17.75
C PRO A 255 19.48 -6.73 -17.01
N CYS A 256 19.10 -6.62 -15.74
CA CYS A 256 19.63 -5.64 -14.81
C CYS A 256 21.11 -5.93 -14.53
#